data_013c4d45c09fc831cea49cebf6ca0265
#
_entry.id   013c4d45c09fc831cea49cebf6ca0265
#
_cell.length_a   1.000
_cell.length_b   1.000
_cell.length_c   1.000
_cell.angle_alpha   90.00
_cell.angle_beta   90.00
_cell.angle_gamma   90.00
#
_symmetry.space_group_name_H-M   'P 1'
#
loop_
_entity.id
_entity.type
_entity.pdbx_description
1 polymer ?
#
loop_
_entity_poly.entity_id
_entity_poly.type
_entity_poly.pdbx_seq_one_letter_code
_entity_poly.pdbx_strand_id
1 'polypeptide(L)' 'MMVKQLRITLVRSPIGYSVRQKRTVEALGLRKLQQTVERPDNSAVRGMVERVTHLVEVEEFEA' A
#
# COMPACT_ATOMS: atom_id res chain seq x y z
N MET A 1 8.65 -2.26 -22.62
CA MET A 1 9.03 -1.05 -21.89
C MET A 1 8.84 -1.28 -20.40
N MET A 2 9.86 -1.05 -19.61
CA MET A 2 9.78 -1.22 -18.17
C MET A 2 9.00 -0.08 -17.53
N VAL A 3 8.09 -0.40 -16.63
CA VAL A 3 7.30 0.58 -15.92
C VAL A 3 7.57 0.44 -14.43
N LYS A 4 7.78 1.56 -13.76
CA LYS A 4 7.96 1.55 -12.30
C LYS A 4 6.70 1.09 -11.61
N GLN A 5 6.86 0.19 -10.67
CA GLN A 5 5.77 -0.31 -9.85
C GLN A 5 6.17 -0.32 -8.38
N LEU A 6 5.17 -0.33 -7.53
CA LEU A 6 5.36 -0.40 -6.09
C LEU A 6 4.82 -1.73 -5.59
N ARG A 7 5.66 -2.43 -4.82
CA ARG A 7 5.24 -3.63 -4.12
C ARG A 7 4.96 -3.22 -2.67
N ILE A 8 3.72 -3.36 -2.26
CA ILE A 8 3.23 -2.87 -0.97
C ILE A 8 2.82 -4.06 -0.11
N THR A 9 3.42 -4.17 1.06
CA THR A 9 3.15 -5.26 2.00
C THR A 9 2.54 -4.69 3.27
N LEU A 10 1.42 -5.24 3.71
CA LEU A 10 0.78 -4.84 4.96
C LEU A 10 1.53 -5.53 6.11
N VAL A 11 2.26 -4.74 6.89
CA VAL A 11 3.11 -5.27 7.98
C VAL A 11 2.51 -5.06 9.36
N ARG A 12 1.52 -4.17 9.48
CA ARG A 12 0.82 -3.93 10.75
C ARG A 12 -0.68 -3.98 10.55
N SER A 13 -1.39 -4.51 11.54
CA SER A 13 -2.83 -4.57 11.48
C SER A 13 -3.44 -3.16 11.55
N PRO A 14 -4.43 -2.84 10.70
CA PRO A 14 -5.13 -1.56 10.78
C PRO A 14 -6.15 -1.50 11.91
N ILE A 15 -6.27 -2.55 12.71
CA ILE A 15 -7.19 -2.56 13.87
C ILE A 15 -6.75 -1.50 14.86
N GLY A 16 -7.68 -0.64 15.28
CA GLY A 16 -7.39 0.46 16.19
C GLY A 16 -7.04 1.77 15.51
N TYR A 17 -6.84 1.77 14.20
CA TYR A 17 -6.62 2.97 13.42
C TYR A 17 -7.94 3.53 12.87
N SER A 18 -7.90 4.75 12.34
CA SER A 18 -9.11 5.42 11.87
C SER A 18 -9.75 4.66 10.70
N VAL A 19 -11.05 4.86 10.53
CA VAL A 19 -11.79 4.28 9.40
C VAL A 19 -11.17 4.73 8.07
N ARG A 20 -10.72 5.98 8.02
CA ARG A 20 -10.08 6.54 6.82
C ARG A 20 -8.84 5.76 6.43
N GLN A 21 -7.99 5.42 7.41
CA GLN A 21 -6.79 4.63 7.16
C GLN A 21 -7.13 3.20 6.73
N LYS A 22 -8.13 2.60 7.36
CA LYS A 22 -8.60 1.27 6.97
C LYS A 22 -9.09 1.25 5.53
N ARG A 23 -9.85 2.27 5.13
CA ARG A 23 -10.34 2.39 3.75
C ARG A 23 -9.20 2.56 2.75
N THR A 24 -8.15 3.31 3.12
CA THR A 24 -7.00 3.49 2.25
C THR A 24 -6.28 2.17 2.03
N VAL A 25 -6.08 1.39 3.08
CA VAL A 25 -5.48 0.06 2.98
C VAL A 25 -6.31 -0.85 2.08
N GLU A 26 -7.63 -0.84 2.24
CA GLU A 26 -8.53 -1.63 1.40
C GLU A 26 -8.49 -1.18 -0.06
N ALA A 27 -8.39 0.12 -0.31
CA ALA A 27 -8.30 0.67 -1.65
C ALA A 27 -7.02 0.22 -2.35
N LEU A 28 -5.96 -0.02 -1.60
CA LEU A 28 -4.73 -0.59 -2.14
C LEU A 28 -4.86 -2.08 -2.45
N GLY A 29 -5.90 -2.72 -1.95
CA GLY A 29 -6.12 -4.15 -2.13
C GLY A 29 -5.58 -5.02 -1.02
N LEU A 30 -5.12 -4.41 0.07
CA LEU A 30 -4.57 -5.12 1.21
C LEU A 30 -5.68 -5.43 2.21
N ARG A 31 -5.85 -6.68 2.56
CA ARG A 31 -6.91 -7.13 3.47
C ARG A 31 -6.39 -7.95 4.63
N LYS A 32 -5.23 -8.57 4.46
CA LYS A 32 -4.65 -9.45 5.47
C LYS A 32 -3.25 -8.99 5.82
N LEU A 33 -2.87 -9.23 7.06
CA LEU A 33 -1.51 -8.97 7.50
C LEU A 33 -0.53 -9.81 6.66
N GLN A 34 0.59 -9.20 6.28
CA GLN A 34 1.62 -9.79 5.44
C GLN A 34 1.20 -10.01 3.98
N GLN A 35 0.02 -9.54 3.59
CA GLN A 35 -0.38 -9.57 2.19
C GLN A 35 0.43 -8.55 1.40
N THR A 36 0.84 -8.93 0.19
CA THR A 36 1.59 -8.08 -0.71
C THR A 36 0.78 -7.84 -1.98
N VAL A 37 0.76 -6.59 -2.45
CA VAL A 37 0.14 -6.23 -3.73
C VAL A 37 1.11 -5.40 -4.54
N GLU A 38 0.95 -5.43 -5.87
CA GLU A 38 1.73 -4.63 -6.80
C GLU A 38 0.82 -3.60 -7.43
N ARG A 39 1.26 -2.36 -7.41
CA ARG A 39 0.49 -1.23 -7.96
C ARG A 39 1.41 -0.35 -8.79
N PRO A 40 0.89 0.32 -9.82
CA PRO A 40 1.70 1.24 -10.61
C PRO A 40 2.18 2.40 -9.77
N ASP A 41 3.40 2.86 -10.07
CA ASP A 41 3.97 4.04 -9.41
C ASP A 41 3.38 5.30 -10.02
N ASN A 42 2.33 5.82 -9.44
CA ASN A 42 1.71 7.07 -9.85
C ASN A 42 1.34 7.90 -8.62
N SER A 43 0.96 9.15 -8.85
CA SER A 43 0.68 10.07 -7.75
C SER A 43 -0.50 9.62 -6.88
N ALA A 44 -1.50 8.97 -7.47
CA ALA A 44 -2.65 8.48 -6.70
C ALA A 44 -2.24 7.39 -5.72
N VAL A 45 -1.47 6.40 -6.21
CA VAL A 45 -0.99 5.30 -5.36
C VAL A 45 -0.02 5.81 -4.31
N ARG A 46 0.91 6.69 -4.68
CA ARG A 46 1.85 7.28 -3.73
C ARG A 46 1.13 8.06 -2.63
N GLY A 47 0.09 8.80 -2.98
CA GLY A 47 -0.71 9.52 -2.00
C GLY A 47 -1.40 8.58 -1.01
N MET A 48 -1.92 7.46 -1.48
CA MET A 48 -2.52 6.46 -0.61
C MET A 48 -1.48 5.82 0.32
N VAL A 49 -0.33 5.48 -0.22
CA VAL A 49 0.77 4.87 0.55
C VAL A 49 1.25 5.84 1.64
N GLU A 50 1.41 7.12 1.33
CA GLU A 50 1.85 8.11 2.30
C GLU A 50 0.93 8.20 3.52
N ARG A 51 -0.36 7.99 3.32
CA ARG A 51 -1.33 8.04 4.41
C ARG A 51 -1.22 6.85 5.38
N VAL A 52 -0.64 5.76 4.92
CA VAL A 52 -0.56 4.52 5.69
C VAL A 52 0.87 3.97 5.79
N THR A 53 1.87 4.84 5.64
CA THR A 53 3.28 4.40 5.68
C THR A 53 3.64 3.66 6.96
N HIS A 54 2.99 3.97 8.06
CA HIS A 54 3.21 3.30 9.33
C HIS A 54 2.60 1.90 9.40
N LEU A 55 1.80 1.52 8.41
CA LEU A 55 1.14 0.21 8.35
C LEU A 55 1.74 -0.69 7.28
N VAL A 56 2.46 -0.15 6.31
CA VAL A 56 2.93 -0.90 5.16
C VAL A 56 4.41 -0.68 4.90
N GLU A 57 5.01 -1.65 4.22
CA GLU A 57 6.35 -1.49 3.64
C GLU A 57 6.20 -1.41 2.14
N VAL A 58 6.98 -0.55 1.52
CA VAL A 58 6.92 -0.31 0.08
C VAL A 58 8.28 -0.57 -0.54
N GLU A 59 8.29 -1.30 -1.64
CA GLU A 59 9.48 -1.57 -2.43
C GLU A 59 9.22 -1.12 -3.86
N GLU A 60 10.13 -0.33 -4.41
CA GLU A 60 10.04 0.08 -5.82
C GLU A 60 10.74 -0.97 -6.69
N PHE A 61 10.13 -1.29 -7.82
CA PHE A 61 10.75 -2.19 -8.79
C PHE A 61 10.26 -1.83 -10.19
N GLU A 62 10.98 -2.32 -11.17
CA GLU A 62 10.60 -2.16 -12.56
C GLU A 62 10.14 -3.49 -13.14
N ALA A 63 9.04 -3.45 -13.86
CA ALA A 63 8.47 -4.64 -14.47
C ALA A 63 8.17 -4.43 -15.96
#